data_689513210384cec188b2847469d05cdb
#
_entry.id   689513210384cec188b2847469d05cdb
#
_cell.length_a   1.000
_cell.length_b   1.000
_cell.length_c   1.000
_cell.angle_alpha   90.00
_cell.angle_beta   90.00
_cell.angle_gamma   90.00
#
_symmetry.space_group_name_H-M   'P 1'
#
loop_
_entity.id
_entity.type
_entity.pdbx_description
1 polymer ?
#
loop_
_entity_poly.entity_id
_entity_poly.type
_entity_poly.pdbx_seq_one_letter_code
_entity_poly.pdbx_strand_id
1 'polypeptide(L)'
;MLLSHRTSVNIRPEYSNIIGHMCYVASKLWNVCNYERRRYKELGLEKYPDWYYQKKAHKGDLWYRQLPSQTAQETCKQLDKAWKSFYVLKKTGGIKEPNPPRFKQDNIPITYMQMGIRHEKGSDQLRLSLSKDLKNYMEEAYGIHEKFLYLENKIFRNMD
;
A
#
# COMPACT_ATOMS: atom_id res chain seq x y z
N MET A 1 -17.74 13.87 -11.07
CA MET A 1 -17.52 12.52 -11.62
C MET A 1 -16.06 12.13 -11.42
N LEU A 2 -15.82 10.96 -10.88
CA LEU A 2 -14.46 10.44 -10.76
C LEU A 2 -14.11 9.68 -12.05
N LEU A 3 -13.01 10.08 -12.68
CA LEU A 3 -12.47 9.42 -13.85
C LEU A 3 -11.24 8.62 -13.44
N SER A 4 -11.13 7.42 -13.96
CA SER A 4 -9.92 6.63 -13.84
C SER A 4 -9.35 6.35 -15.23
N HIS A 5 -8.03 6.34 -15.31
CA HIS A 5 -7.31 6.02 -16.54
C HIS A 5 -6.27 4.94 -16.25
N ARG A 6 -6.25 3.92 -17.09
CA ARG A 6 -5.24 2.85 -17.00
C ARG A 6 -4.22 3.07 -18.13
N THR A 7 -2.98 3.14 -17.77
CA THR A 7 -1.89 3.33 -18.73
C THR A 7 -0.63 2.61 -18.26
N SER A 8 0.25 2.32 -19.22
CA SER A 8 1.60 1.86 -18.91
C SER A 8 2.50 3.07 -18.68
N VAL A 9 3.53 2.88 -17.88
CA VAL A 9 4.54 3.91 -17.62
C VAL A 9 5.93 3.37 -17.94
N ASN A 10 6.79 4.24 -18.44
CA ASN A 10 8.20 3.93 -18.60
C ASN A 10 8.90 4.13 -17.26
N ILE A 11 9.71 3.14 -16.88
CA ILE A 11 10.42 3.17 -15.61
C ILE A 11 11.79 2.51 -15.78
N ARG A 12 12.78 3.05 -15.10
CA ARG A 12 14.12 2.46 -15.05
C ARG A 12 14.05 1.07 -14.40
N PRO A 13 14.85 0.10 -14.87
CA PRO A 13 14.85 -1.26 -14.30
C PRO A 13 15.06 -1.29 -12.78
N GLU A 14 15.93 -0.44 -12.25
CA GLU A 14 16.20 -0.34 -10.82
C GLU A 14 14.95 0.09 -10.04
N TYR A 15 14.18 1.03 -10.58
CA TYR A 15 12.93 1.49 -9.99
C TYR A 15 11.85 0.42 -10.02
N SER A 16 11.84 -0.41 -11.06
CA SER A 16 10.94 -1.56 -11.12
C SER A 16 11.14 -2.50 -9.95
N ASN A 17 12.41 -2.78 -9.58
CA ASN A 17 12.74 -3.59 -8.42
C ASN A 17 12.29 -2.92 -7.11
N ILE A 18 12.42 -1.60 -6.99
CA ILE A 18 11.98 -0.87 -5.80
C ILE A 18 10.44 -0.90 -5.67
N ILE A 19 9.72 -0.72 -6.76
CA ILE A 19 8.26 -0.80 -6.76
C ILE A 19 7.82 -2.23 -6.42
N GLY A 20 8.46 -3.24 -6.99
CA GLY A 20 8.21 -4.63 -6.64
C GLY A 20 8.45 -4.92 -5.16
N HIS A 21 9.50 -4.35 -4.59
CA HIS A 21 9.77 -4.44 -3.15
C HIS A 21 8.66 -3.78 -2.33
N MET A 22 8.18 -2.60 -2.72
CA MET A 22 7.06 -1.96 -2.03
C MET A 22 5.78 -2.81 -2.09
N CYS A 23 5.50 -3.43 -3.23
CA CYS A 23 4.35 -4.33 -3.38
C CYS A 23 4.49 -5.58 -2.50
N TYR A 24 5.69 -6.10 -2.35
CA TYR A 24 6.01 -7.18 -1.43
C TYR A 24 5.80 -6.74 0.02
N VAL A 25 6.34 -5.59 0.40
CA VAL A 25 6.18 -5.00 1.74
C VAL A 25 4.71 -4.80 2.09
N ALA A 26 3.92 -4.29 1.14
CA ALA A 26 2.49 -4.10 1.33
C ALA A 26 1.77 -5.43 1.62
N SER A 27 2.15 -6.53 0.95
CA SER A 27 1.60 -7.85 1.24
C SER A 27 1.94 -8.32 2.65
N LYS A 28 3.14 -8.04 3.13
CA LYS A 28 3.56 -8.37 4.50
C LYS A 28 2.80 -7.55 5.54
N LEU A 29 2.63 -6.26 5.30
CA LEU A 29 1.82 -5.40 6.16
C LEU A 29 0.37 -5.88 6.23
N TRP A 30 -0.23 -6.21 5.08
CA TRP A 30 -1.56 -6.82 5.03
C TRP A 30 -1.64 -8.06 5.92
N ASN A 31 -0.66 -8.95 5.81
CA ASN A 31 -0.66 -10.21 6.54
C ASN A 31 -0.51 -10.00 8.04
N VAL A 32 0.35 -9.10 8.48
CA VAL A 32 0.51 -8.75 9.90
C VAL A 32 -0.81 -8.21 10.45
N CYS A 33 -1.43 -7.27 9.77
CA CYS A 33 -2.70 -6.69 10.19
C CYS A 33 -3.85 -7.72 10.13
N ASN A 34 -3.85 -8.59 9.14
CA ASN A 34 -4.87 -9.64 9.02
C ASN A 34 -4.74 -10.69 10.13
N TYR A 35 -3.53 -11.07 10.47
CA TYR A 35 -3.26 -11.96 11.60
C TYR A 35 -3.82 -11.37 12.90
N GLU A 36 -3.55 -10.10 13.16
CA GLU A 36 -4.05 -9.39 14.34
C GLU A 36 -5.58 -9.38 14.39
N ARG A 37 -6.24 -9.12 13.27
CA ARG A 37 -7.70 -9.12 13.17
C ARG A 37 -8.31 -10.51 13.42
N ARG A 38 -7.67 -11.55 12.93
CA ARG A 38 -8.15 -12.92 13.12
C ARG A 38 -8.00 -13.40 14.55
N ARG A 39 -7.03 -12.89 15.28
CA ARG A 39 -6.64 -13.39 16.60
C ARG A 39 -6.58 -12.32 17.69
N TYR A 40 -7.34 -11.26 17.53
CA TYR A 40 -7.24 -10.11 18.44
C TYR A 40 -7.53 -10.47 19.90
N LYS A 41 -8.45 -11.39 20.16
CA LYS A 41 -8.78 -11.84 21.52
C LYS A 41 -7.61 -12.62 22.12
N GLU A 42 -7.00 -13.52 21.36
CA GLU A 42 -5.85 -14.32 21.80
C GLU A 42 -4.63 -13.42 22.07
N LEU A 43 -4.52 -12.31 21.33
CA LEU A 43 -3.45 -11.32 21.50
C LEU A 43 -3.72 -10.35 22.65
N GLY A 44 -4.83 -10.49 23.37
CA GLY A 44 -5.17 -9.65 24.51
C GLY A 44 -5.73 -8.28 24.16
N LEU A 45 -6.19 -8.07 22.94
CA LEU A 45 -6.82 -6.80 22.55
C LEU A 45 -8.26 -6.76 23.06
N GLU A 46 -8.62 -5.68 23.73
CA GLU A 46 -9.96 -5.48 24.26
C GLU A 46 -11.00 -5.26 23.17
N LYS A 47 -10.60 -4.60 22.10
CA LYS A 47 -11.47 -4.26 20.98
C LYS A 47 -10.93 -4.84 19.68
N TYR A 48 -11.84 -5.11 18.75
CA TYR A 48 -11.48 -5.48 17.39
C TYR A 48 -10.66 -4.38 16.73
N PRO A 49 -9.45 -4.70 16.22
CA PRO A 49 -8.55 -3.68 15.65
C PRO A 49 -9.04 -3.26 14.26
N ASP A 50 -9.58 -2.06 14.17
CA ASP A 50 -9.93 -1.44 12.89
C ASP A 50 -8.68 -0.81 12.23
N TRP A 51 -8.86 -0.24 11.02
CA TRP A 51 -7.74 0.37 10.32
C TRP A 51 -7.15 1.58 11.06
N TYR A 52 -7.98 2.28 11.82
CA TYR A 52 -7.57 3.44 12.62
C TYR A 52 -6.61 3.03 13.73
N TYR A 53 -6.93 1.97 14.42
CA TYR A 53 -6.05 1.37 15.41
C TYR A 53 -4.77 0.84 14.76
N GLN A 54 -4.91 0.08 13.67
CA GLN A 54 -3.78 -0.60 13.04
C GLN A 54 -2.77 0.37 12.43
N LYS A 55 -3.22 1.46 11.81
CA LYS A 55 -2.30 2.47 11.28
C LYS A 55 -1.45 3.14 12.36
N LYS A 56 -1.96 3.22 13.58
CA LYS A 56 -1.21 3.77 14.72
C LYS A 56 -0.33 2.71 15.38
N ALA A 57 -0.87 1.54 15.62
CA ALA A 57 -0.18 0.46 16.30
C ALA A 57 1.04 -0.05 15.52
N HIS A 58 0.94 -0.10 14.18
CA HIS A 58 2.00 -0.62 13.31
C HIS A 58 2.91 0.44 12.72
N LYS A 59 2.73 1.70 13.07
CA LYS A 59 3.51 2.82 12.51
C LYS A 59 5.03 2.64 12.66
N GLY A 60 5.49 2.02 13.73
CA GLY A 60 6.89 1.73 13.99
C GLY A 60 7.38 0.39 13.44
N ASP A 61 6.52 -0.41 12.86
CA ASP A 61 6.86 -1.74 12.36
C ASP A 61 7.70 -1.68 11.09
N LEU A 62 8.56 -2.67 10.92
CA LEU A 62 9.47 -2.80 9.76
C LEU A 62 8.74 -2.62 8.42
N TRP A 63 7.65 -3.33 8.23
CA TRP A 63 6.92 -3.29 6.96
C TRP A 63 6.23 -1.95 6.71
N TYR A 64 5.62 -1.38 7.73
CA TYR A 64 4.97 -0.07 7.63
C TYR A 64 5.96 1.03 7.25
N ARG A 65 7.13 1.02 7.88
CA ARG A 65 8.17 2.05 7.69
C ARG A 65 8.81 2.03 6.30
N GLN A 66 8.71 0.93 5.57
CA GLN A 66 9.25 0.81 4.21
C GLN A 66 8.29 1.33 3.13
N LEU A 67 7.13 1.82 3.53
CA LEU A 67 6.16 2.44 2.62
C LEU A 67 5.99 3.92 2.99
N PRO A 68 5.66 4.78 2.01
CA PRO A 68 5.13 6.10 2.37
C PRO A 68 3.95 5.94 3.32
N SER A 69 3.88 6.81 4.32
CA SER A 69 2.91 6.68 5.41
C SER A 69 1.48 6.51 4.91
N GLN A 70 1.06 7.28 3.91
CA GLN A 70 -0.28 7.19 3.36
C GLN A 70 -0.51 5.90 2.55
N THR A 71 0.52 5.38 1.90
CA THR A 71 0.44 4.10 1.20
C THR A 71 0.25 2.95 2.20
N ALA A 72 0.98 2.98 3.32
CA ALA A 72 0.81 2.02 4.40
C ALA A 72 -0.60 2.11 5.00
N GLN A 73 -1.09 3.32 5.26
CA GLN A 73 -2.45 3.54 5.76
C GLN A 73 -3.50 3.00 4.79
N GLU A 74 -3.32 3.20 3.50
CA GLU A 74 -4.25 2.69 2.48
C GLU A 74 -4.28 1.17 2.46
N THR A 75 -3.16 0.50 2.67
CA THR A 75 -3.11 -0.96 2.82
C THR A 75 -3.96 -1.42 4.01
N CYS A 76 -3.84 -0.76 5.15
CA CYS A 76 -4.68 -1.03 6.34
C CYS A 76 -6.17 -0.79 6.05
N LYS A 77 -6.48 0.26 5.31
CA LYS A 77 -7.84 0.63 4.92
C LYS A 77 -8.48 -0.40 3.98
N GLN A 78 -7.73 -0.89 3.02
CA GLN A 78 -8.21 -1.91 2.09
C GLN A 78 -8.51 -3.23 2.81
N LEU A 79 -7.67 -3.61 3.77
CA LEU A 79 -7.93 -4.76 4.63
C LEU A 79 -9.21 -4.54 5.45
N ASP A 80 -9.39 -3.36 6.01
CA ASP A 80 -10.61 -2.99 6.75
C ASP A 80 -11.87 -3.14 5.91
N LYS A 81 -11.83 -2.66 4.67
CA LYS A 81 -12.94 -2.83 3.72
C LYS A 81 -13.22 -4.31 3.42
N ALA A 82 -12.20 -5.11 3.25
CA ALA A 82 -12.35 -6.55 3.00
C ALA A 82 -13.02 -7.25 4.18
N TRP A 83 -12.65 -6.92 5.40
CA TRP A 83 -13.29 -7.45 6.61
C TRP A 83 -14.73 -6.98 6.76
N LYS A 84 -15.01 -5.71 6.49
CA LYS A 84 -16.39 -5.18 6.51
C LYS A 84 -17.27 -5.90 5.49
N SER A 85 -16.77 -6.14 4.30
CA SER A 85 -17.50 -6.91 3.27
C SER A 85 -17.78 -8.33 3.73
N PHE A 86 -16.81 -8.97 4.38
CA PHE A 86 -16.98 -10.30 4.95
C PHE A 86 -18.12 -10.33 6.00
N TYR A 87 -18.12 -9.38 6.92
CA TYR A 87 -19.15 -9.31 7.96
C TYR A 87 -20.54 -9.01 7.40
N VAL A 88 -20.63 -8.18 6.36
CA VAL A 88 -21.90 -7.92 5.68
C VAL A 88 -22.42 -9.19 5.00
N LEU A 89 -21.58 -9.92 4.28
CA LEU A 89 -21.95 -11.18 3.65
C LEU A 89 -22.40 -12.23 4.67
N LYS A 90 -21.70 -12.32 5.80
CA LYS A 90 -22.04 -13.23 6.89
C LYS A 90 -23.40 -12.88 7.50
N LYS A 91 -23.69 -11.59 7.67
CA LYS A 91 -24.94 -11.11 8.28
C LYS A 91 -26.12 -11.25 7.34
N THR A 92 -25.96 -10.94 6.07
CA THR A 92 -27.06 -10.94 5.09
C THR A 92 -27.37 -12.31 4.50
N GLY A 93 -26.45 -13.28 4.67
CA GLY A 93 -26.61 -14.60 4.08
C GLY A 93 -26.51 -14.62 2.55
N GLY A 94 -25.98 -13.57 1.94
CA GLY A 94 -25.83 -13.46 0.48
C GLY A 94 -24.93 -14.54 -0.13
N ILE A 95 -24.00 -15.09 0.67
CA ILE A 95 -23.19 -16.26 0.35
C ILE A 95 -23.33 -17.24 1.52
N LYS A 96 -23.54 -18.52 1.21
CA LYS A 96 -23.82 -19.55 2.24
C LYS A 96 -22.70 -19.67 3.28
N GLU A 97 -21.44 -19.62 2.83
CA GLU A 97 -20.25 -19.70 3.70
C GLU A 97 -19.20 -18.68 3.24
N PRO A 98 -19.32 -17.42 3.67
CA PRO A 98 -18.31 -16.42 3.33
C PRO A 98 -16.99 -16.73 4.03
N ASN A 99 -15.89 -16.52 3.32
CA ASN A 99 -14.56 -16.66 3.89
C ASN A 99 -14.02 -15.30 4.32
N PRO A 100 -13.33 -15.22 5.48
CA PRO A 100 -12.65 -13.99 5.85
C PRO A 100 -11.49 -13.68 4.88
N PRO A 101 -11.00 -12.44 4.86
CA PRO A 101 -9.88 -12.07 4.00
C PRO A 101 -8.69 -13.02 4.19
N ARG A 102 -8.15 -13.48 3.07
CA ARG A 102 -7.01 -14.41 3.06
C ARG A 102 -5.69 -13.68 3.28
N PHE A 103 -4.69 -14.42 3.73
CA PHE A 103 -3.31 -13.95 3.69
C PHE A 103 -2.82 -13.87 2.25
N LYS A 104 -2.00 -12.87 1.97
CA LYS A 104 -1.41 -12.66 0.64
C LYS A 104 -0.12 -13.47 0.53
N GLN A 105 0.01 -14.25 -0.53
CA GLN A 105 1.22 -15.02 -0.83
C GLN A 105 2.11 -14.28 -1.81
N ASP A 106 1.51 -13.46 -2.68
CA ASP A 106 2.20 -12.69 -3.70
C ASP A 106 2.19 -11.20 -3.38
N ASN A 107 2.92 -10.43 -4.17
CA ASN A 107 2.90 -8.99 -4.11
C ASN A 107 1.48 -8.47 -4.37
N ILE A 108 1.12 -7.40 -3.68
CA ILE A 108 -0.17 -6.73 -3.89
C ILE A 108 0.05 -5.31 -4.44
N PRO A 109 -0.93 -4.76 -5.17
CA PRO A 109 -0.83 -3.39 -5.64
C PRO A 109 -0.68 -2.41 -4.48
N ILE A 110 0.05 -1.32 -4.73
CA ILE A 110 0.18 -0.20 -3.80
C ILE A 110 -0.53 1.02 -4.38
N THR A 111 -1.00 1.88 -3.50
CA THR A 111 -1.68 3.11 -3.87
C THR A 111 -0.90 4.31 -3.34
N TYR A 112 -0.52 5.21 -4.22
CA TYR A 112 0.01 6.51 -3.86
C TYR A 112 -1.12 7.53 -3.77
N MET A 113 -1.21 8.21 -2.64
CA MET A 113 -2.16 9.29 -2.45
C MET A 113 -1.59 10.59 -3.00
N GLN A 114 -2.46 11.56 -3.21
CA GLN A 114 -2.10 12.86 -3.80
C GLN A 114 -0.86 13.51 -3.17
N MET A 115 -0.71 13.42 -1.87
CA MET A 115 0.44 14.01 -1.18
C MET A 115 1.77 13.32 -1.49
N GLY A 116 1.73 12.07 -1.95
CA GLY A 116 2.93 11.31 -2.33
C GLY A 116 3.32 11.44 -3.79
N ILE A 117 2.53 12.17 -4.57
CA ILE A 117 2.74 12.34 -6.01
C ILE A 117 2.99 13.81 -6.31
N ARG A 118 4.00 14.08 -7.13
CA ARG A 118 4.27 15.42 -7.65
C ARG A 118 4.36 15.37 -9.17
N HIS A 119 3.73 16.33 -9.80
CA HIS A 119 3.78 16.52 -11.24
C HIS A 119 4.12 17.98 -11.54
N GLU A 120 5.15 18.20 -12.33
CA GLU A 120 5.48 19.52 -12.85
C GLU A 120 4.67 19.74 -14.12
N LYS A 121 3.94 20.85 -14.17
CA LYS A 121 3.05 21.18 -15.30
C LYS A 121 3.81 21.12 -16.64
N GLY A 122 3.24 20.39 -17.59
CA GLY A 122 3.84 20.21 -18.91
C GLY A 122 4.91 19.14 -18.99
N SER A 123 5.30 18.55 -17.87
CA SER A 123 6.26 17.44 -17.83
C SER A 123 5.57 16.10 -18.12
N ASP A 124 6.30 15.16 -18.71
CA ASP A 124 5.87 13.78 -18.88
C ASP A 124 6.32 12.87 -17.74
N GLN A 125 6.84 13.45 -16.65
CA GLN A 125 7.28 12.72 -15.46
C GLN A 125 6.34 12.93 -14.28
N LEU A 126 6.10 11.85 -13.54
CA LEU A 126 5.55 11.88 -12.18
C LEU A 126 6.63 11.50 -11.19
N ARG A 127 6.64 12.18 -10.07
CA ARG A 127 7.58 11.97 -8.98
C ARG A 127 6.84 11.34 -7.81
N LEU A 128 7.33 10.18 -7.35
CA LEU A 128 6.77 9.44 -6.21
C LEU A 128 7.66 9.60 -4.98
N SER A 129 7.07 9.93 -3.85
CA SER A 129 7.79 10.04 -2.58
C SER A 129 8.18 8.66 -2.05
N LEU A 130 9.22 8.62 -1.22
CA LEU A 130 9.76 7.41 -0.61
C LEU A 130 9.89 7.62 0.89
N SER A 131 9.68 6.56 1.68
CA SER A 131 9.96 6.59 3.11
C SER A 131 11.47 6.60 3.36
N LYS A 132 11.86 7.06 4.56
CA LYS A 132 13.27 7.07 4.96
C LYS A 132 13.88 5.67 4.91
N ASP A 133 13.19 4.68 5.45
CA ASP A 133 13.68 3.30 5.49
C ASP A 133 13.80 2.71 4.09
N LEU A 134 12.88 3.04 3.18
CA LEU A 134 12.98 2.60 1.79
C LEU A 134 14.18 3.24 1.08
N LYS A 135 14.45 4.52 1.31
CA LYS A 135 15.66 5.18 0.76
C LYS A 135 16.93 4.50 1.26
N ASN A 136 16.99 4.15 2.55
CA ASN A 136 18.12 3.41 3.10
C ASN A 136 18.27 2.04 2.43
N TYR A 137 17.18 1.32 2.23
CA TYR A 137 17.18 0.05 1.51
C TYR A 137 17.68 0.19 0.08
N MET A 138 17.24 1.22 -0.64
CA MET A 138 17.68 1.50 -2.02
C MET A 138 19.18 1.75 -2.08
N GLU A 139 19.70 2.50 -1.12
CA GLU A 139 21.13 2.80 -1.02
C GLU A 139 21.94 1.54 -0.73
N GLU A 140 21.52 0.73 0.25
CA GLU A 140 22.23 -0.48 0.66
C GLU A 140 22.16 -1.59 -0.39
N ALA A 141 20.99 -1.81 -0.99
CA ALA A 141 20.76 -2.92 -1.91
C ALA A 141 21.20 -2.61 -3.35
N TYR A 142 21.07 -1.36 -3.79
CA TYR A 142 21.27 -0.97 -5.19
C TYR A 142 22.24 0.19 -5.39
N GLY A 143 22.72 0.81 -4.33
CA GLY A 143 23.58 2.00 -4.44
C GLY A 143 22.86 3.24 -5.01
N ILE A 144 21.53 3.29 -4.88
CA ILE A 144 20.71 4.39 -5.40
C ILE A 144 20.53 5.43 -4.31
N HIS A 145 20.95 6.68 -4.58
CA HIS A 145 20.88 7.81 -3.64
C HIS A 145 19.76 8.82 -3.99
N GLU A 146 18.77 8.42 -4.74
CA GLU A 146 17.70 9.29 -5.18
C GLU A 146 16.63 9.47 -4.09
N LYS A 147 16.04 10.66 -4.04
CA LYS A 147 15.00 11.02 -3.07
C LYS A 147 13.60 10.61 -3.52
N PHE A 148 13.42 10.37 -4.80
CA PHE A 148 12.13 10.07 -5.41
C PHE A 148 12.28 9.00 -6.48
N LEU A 149 11.17 8.31 -6.79
CA LEU A 149 11.06 7.53 -8.01
C LEU A 149 10.39 8.38 -9.11
N TYR A 150 10.80 8.18 -10.33
CA TYR A 150 10.27 8.90 -11.49
C TYR A 150 9.60 7.94 -12.45
N LEU A 151 8.35 8.22 -12.79
CA LEU A 151 7.58 7.50 -13.80
C LEU A 151 7.39 8.40 -15.01
N GLU A 152 7.50 7.84 -16.21
CA GLU A 152 7.37 8.60 -17.45
C GLU A 152 6.21 8.08 -18.29
N ASN A 153 5.39 9.01 -18.78
CA ASN A 153 4.41 8.79 -19.82
C ASN A 153 3.98 10.13 -20.41
N LYS A 154 3.85 10.20 -21.72
CA LYS A 154 3.41 11.41 -22.42
C LYS A 154 2.05 11.93 -21.96
N ILE A 155 1.19 11.05 -21.47
CA ILE A 155 -0.13 11.44 -20.95
C ILE A 155 -0.02 12.42 -19.78
N PHE A 156 1.06 12.38 -19.03
CA PHE A 156 1.27 13.27 -17.89
C PHE A 156 1.43 14.73 -18.28
N ARG A 157 1.83 15.02 -19.52
CA ARG A 157 1.99 16.41 -20.01
C ARG A 157 0.71 17.24 -19.89
N ASN A 158 -0.44 16.57 -20.00
CA ASN A 158 -1.76 17.21 -19.99
C ASN A 158 -2.49 17.07 -18.65
N MET A 159 -1.80 16.57 -17.63
CA MET A 159 -2.33 16.50 -16.27
C MET A 159 -2.17 17.84 -15.56
N ASP A 160 -3.21 18.27 -14.86
CA ASP A 160 -3.24 19.45 -14.00
C ASP A 160 -3.53 19.06 -12.54
#